data_43ba3011acac46ae9e67e5b4ed37e92c
#
_entry.id   43ba3011acac46ae9e67e5b4ed37e92c
#
_cell.length_a   1.000
_cell.length_b   1.000
_cell.length_c   1.000
_cell.angle_alpha   90.00
_cell.angle_beta   90.00
_cell.angle_gamma   90.00
#
_symmetry.space_group_name_H-M   'P 1'
#
loop_
_entity.id
_entity.type
_entity.pdbx_description
1 polymer ?
#
loop_
_entity_poly.entity_id
_entity_poly.type
_entity_poly.pdbx_seq_one_letter_code
_entity_poly.pdbx_strand_id
1 'polypeptide(L)'
;MLQQFLRVFKEFFAGPVKKLFLGEKKIKNFDDLRNFISQKSAYVTQFTLYGYLRTRMGGFAFYKALNDQKFSVSVNIARWNIFLASVQDLLLFAFSYIYNKQDRNIILHTKTFLEKILEEQQPYGLDIELNNKTLEEFNQRVEKVNWHMSYKQKPFEKSCEALLSWSPIADQLKDLDKEIVINSMDIQWQNIMIDFVKLLQPLNNHVE
;
A
#
# COMPACT_ATOMS: atom_id res chain seq x y z
N MET A 1 -5.24 3.77 -28.82
CA MET A 1 -4.45 4.37 -27.75
C MET A 1 -5.25 4.53 -26.46
N LEU A 2 -6.35 5.32 -26.43
CA LEU A 2 -7.19 5.48 -25.22
C LEU A 2 -7.84 4.17 -24.73
N GLN A 3 -8.29 3.31 -25.64
CA GLN A 3 -8.88 2.00 -25.27
C GLN A 3 -7.85 1.00 -24.72
N GLN A 4 -6.61 1.00 -25.21
CA GLN A 4 -5.53 0.21 -24.64
C GLN A 4 -5.11 0.75 -23.27
N PHE A 5 -5.04 2.06 -23.11
CA PHE A 5 -4.85 2.71 -21.81
C PHE A 5 -5.95 2.28 -20.82
N LEU A 6 -7.22 2.34 -21.22
CA LEU A 6 -8.35 1.93 -20.38
C LEU A 6 -8.35 0.42 -20.08
N ARG A 7 -7.82 -0.41 -20.99
CA ARG A 7 -7.69 -1.86 -20.78
C ARG A 7 -6.58 -2.17 -19.79
N VAL A 8 -5.37 -1.63 -20.00
CA VAL A 8 -4.24 -1.76 -19.05
C VAL A 8 -4.64 -1.15 -17.70
N PHE A 9 -5.26 0.02 -17.72
CA PHE A 9 -5.80 0.64 -16.51
C PHE A 9 -6.84 -0.25 -15.83
N LYS A 10 -7.78 -0.86 -16.55
CA LYS A 10 -8.77 -1.79 -15.99
C LYS A 10 -8.16 -3.08 -15.47
N GLU A 11 -7.22 -3.69 -16.18
CA GLU A 11 -6.55 -4.93 -15.76
C GLU A 11 -5.66 -4.70 -14.54
N PHE A 12 -4.96 -3.58 -14.48
CA PHE A 12 -4.12 -3.20 -13.33
C PHE A 12 -4.89 -2.55 -12.16
N PHE A 13 -6.08 -2.00 -12.43
CA PHE A 13 -6.93 -1.31 -11.46
C PHE A 13 -8.22 -2.10 -11.12
N ALA A 14 -8.37 -3.34 -11.59
CA ALA A 14 -9.58 -4.13 -11.38
C ALA A 14 -9.85 -4.53 -9.93
N GLY A 15 -8.85 -4.36 -9.05
CA GLY A 15 -8.97 -4.61 -7.61
C GLY A 15 -9.54 -3.40 -6.82
N PRO A 16 -8.99 -3.10 -5.66
CA PRO A 16 -9.54 -2.15 -4.68
C PRO A 16 -9.73 -0.71 -5.18
N VAL A 17 -9.11 -0.31 -6.28
CA VAL A 17 -9.19 1.06 -6.80
C VAL A 17 -10.55 1.43 -7.39
N LYS A 18 -11.38 0.48 -7.82
CA LYS A 18 -12.76 0.77 -8.27
C LYS A 18 -13.60 1.49 -7.19
N LYS A 19 -13.28 1.31 -5.92
CA LYS A 19 -13.98 1.93 -4.79
C LYS A 19 -13.40 3.29 -4.37
N LEU A 20 -12.25 3.71 -4.93
CA LEU A 20 -11.58 4.97 -4.56
C LEU A 20 -12.37 6.22 -4.94
N PHE A 21 -13.27 6.11 -5.92
CA PHE A 21 -14.13 7.19 -6.39
C PHE A 21 -15.50 7.24 -5.68
N LEU A 22 -15.79 6.31 -4.78
CA LEU A 22 -16.95 6.38 -3.91
C LEU A 22 -16.54 7.19 -2.67
N GLY A 23 -17.16 8.33 -2.46
CA GLY A 23 -16.83 9.34 -1.44
C GLY A 23 -16.30 8.82 -0.10
N GLU A 24 -15.58 9.66 0.62
CA GLU A 24 -14.89 9.37 1.89
C GLU A 24 -15.83 8.68 2.91
N LYS A 25 -15.79 7.34 2.95
CA LYS A 25 -16.61 6.55 3.88
C LYS A 25 -15.99 6.60 5.28
N LYS A 26 -16.80 6.89 6.30
CA LYS A 26 -16.35 6.83 7.70
C LYS A 26 -15.94 5.41 8.07
N ILE A 27 -14.90 5.29 8.88
CA ILE A 27 -14.39 4.02 9.42
C ILE A 27 -15.08 3.78 10.75
N LYS A 28 -16.08 2.88 10.78
CA LYS A 28 -16.94 2.60 11.94
C LYS A 28 -16.76 1.20 12.51
N ASN A 29 -16.17 0.30 11.75
CA ASN A 29 -15.99 -1.11 12.09
C ASN A 29 -14.71 -1.66 11.44
N PHE A 30 -14.37 -2.90 11.74
CA PHE A 30 -13.17 -3.54 11.23
C PHE A 30 -13.19 -3.76 9.70
N ASP A 31 -14.34 -3.97 9.09
CA ASP A 31 -14.45 -4.11 7.63
C ASP A 31 -14.18 -2.78 6.92
N ASP A 32 -14.71 -1.67 7.46
CA ASP A 32 -14.40 -0.33 6.96
C ASP A 32 -12.91 -0.04 7.09
N LEU A 33 -12.28 -0.42 8.21
CA LEU A 33 -10.84 -0.26 8.45
C LEU A 33 -10.03 -1.09 7.46
N ARG A 34 -10.38 -2.36 7.24
CA ARG A 34 -9.73 -3.25 6.28
C ARG A 34 -9.81 -2.71 4.86
N ASN A 35 -11.00 -2.28 4.45
CA ASN A 35 -11.19 -1.64 3.16
C ASN A 35 -10.36 -0.36 3.00
N PHE A 36 -10.29 0.49 4.03
CA PHE A 36 -9.47 1.69 4.02
C PHE A 36 -8.00 1.36 3.83
N ILE A 37 -7.45 0.44 4.63
CA ILE A 37 -6.04 0.04 4.56
C ILE A 37 -5.72 -0.53 3.19
N SER A 38 -6.51 -1.48 2.68
CA SER A 38 -6.29 -2.10 1.36
C SER A 38 -6.35 -1.07 0.22
N GLN A 39 -7.37 -0.21 0.20
CA GLN A 39 -7.56 0.77 -0.87
C GLN A 39 -6.49 1.87 -0.86
N LYS A 40 -6.16 2.41 0.31
CA LYS A 40 -5.17 3.50 0.41
C LYS A 40 -3.76 2.99 0.12
N SER A 41 -3.41 1.76 0.55
CA SER A 41 -2.14 1.12 0.18
C SER A 41 -2.03 0.88 -1.32
N ALA A 42 -3.10 0.40 -1.97
CA ALA A 42 -3.13 0.25 -3.42
C ALA A 42 -3.00 1.58 -4.16
N TYR A 43 -3.68 2.62 -3.66
CA TYR A 43 -3.58 3.97 -4.22
C TYR A 43 -2.15 4.52 -4.16
N VAL A 44 -1.52 4.50 -2.98
CA VAL A 44 -0.14 5.01 -2.82
C VAL A 44 0.81 4.24 -3.73
N THR A 45 0.74 2.91 -3.72
CA THR A 45 1.57 2.06 -4.57
C THR A 45 1.47 2.45 -6.03
N GLN A 46 0.26 2.57 -6.55
CA GLN A 46 0.04 2.86 -7.97
C GLN A 46 0.44 4.29 -8.33
N PHE A 47 0.05 5.25 -7.50
CA PHE A 47 0.35 6.65 -7.73
C PHE A 47 1.86 6.89 -7.77
N THR A 48 2.60 6.35 -6.79
CA THR A 48 4.04 6.60 -6.67
C THR A 48 4.85 5.79 -7.69
N LEU A 49 4.58 4.48 -7.84
CA LEU A 49 5.29 3.64 -8.80
C LEU A 49 5.09 4.13 -10.24
N TYR A 50 3.85 4.32 -10.67
CA TYR A 50 3.60 4.74 -12.05
C TYR A 50 3.99 6.20 -12.29
N GLY A 51 3.86 7.07 -11.29
CA GLY A 51 4.36 8.43 -11.32
C GLY A 51 5.86 8.46 -11.56
N TYR A 52 6.62 7.67 -10.79
CA TYR A 52 8.07 7.57 -10.93
C TYR A 52 8.48 7.04 -12.30
N LEU A 53 7.93 5.89 -12.72
CA LEU A 53 8.23 5.31 -14.02
C LEU A 53 7.92 6.26 -15.18
N ARG A 54 6.74 6.89 -15.14
CA ARG A 54 6.32 7.87 -16.16
C ARG A 54 7.22 9.09 -16.21
N THR A 55 7.67 9.58 -15.07
CA THR A 55 8.58 10.75 -15.01
C THR A 55 9.94 10.40 -15.61
N ARG A 56 10.47 9.22 -15.31
CA ARG A 56 11.78 8.79 -15.80
C ARG A 56 11.80 8.38 -17.25
N MET A 57 10.78 7.73 -17.72
CA MET A 57 10.71 7.25 -19.10
C MET A 57 10.09 8.24 -20.07
N GLY A 58 9.38 9.24 -19.55
CA GLY A 58 8.45 10.05 -20.34
C GLY A 58 7.12 9.32 -20.60
N GLY A 59 6.02 10.09 -20.64
CA GLY A 59 4.68 9.51 -20.68
C GLY A 59 4.44 8.55 -21.85
N PHE A 60 4.86 8.92 -23.06
CA PHE A 60 4.66 8.08 -24.25
C PHE A 60 5.48 6.78 -24.19
N ALA A 61 6.77 6.86 -23.82
CA ALA A 61 7.65 5.71 -23.74
C ALA A 61 7.18 4.73 -22.64
N PHE A 62 6.74 5.23 -21.49
CA PHE A 62 6.17 4.40 -20.43
C PHE A 62 4.97 3.57 -20.92
N TYR A 63 3.98 4.21 -21.56
CA TYR A 63 2.81 3.47 -22.06
C TYR A 63 3.15 2.47 -23.18
N LYS A 64 4.14 2.80 -24.01
CA LYS A 64 4.64 1.86 -25.02
C LYS A 64 5.33 0.66 -24.35
N ALA A 65 6.15 0.89 -23.35
CA ALA A 65 6.87 -0.15 -22.62
C ALA A 65 5.95 -1.12 -21.88
N LEU A 66 4.77 -0.68 -21.40
CA LEU A 66 3.79 -1.58 -20.78
C LEU A 66 3.26 -2.67 -21.73
N ASN A 67 3.44 -2.54 -23.05
CA ASN A 67 3.14 -3.59 -24.00
C ASN A 67 4.28 -4.61 -24.17
N ASP A 68 5.48 -4.31 -23.66
CA ASP A 68 6.58 -5.28 -23.56
C ASP A 68 6.32 -6.21 -22.37
N GLN A 69 6.34 -7.53 -22.64
CA GLN A 69 6.02 -8.54 -21.64
C GLN A 69 7.00 -8.52 -20.47
N LYS A 70 8.31 -8.36 -20.73
CA LYS A 70 9.33 -8.38 -19.68
C LYS A 70 9.19 -7.18 -18.75
N PHE A 71 8.96 -5.99 -19.33
CA PHE A 71 8.75 -4.78 -18.57
C PHE A 71 7.46 -4.86 -17.75
N SER A 72 6.37 -5.32 -18.35
CA SER A 72 5.07 -5.49 -17.67
C SER A 72 5.16 -6.45 -16.48
N VAL A 73 5.87 -7.59 -16.63
CA VAL A 73 6.14 -8.51 -15.53
C VAL A 73 6.95 -7.84 -14.41
N SER A 74 8.01 -7.10 -14.75
CA SER A 74 8.83 -6.39 -13.77
C SER A 74 8.04 -5.33 -12.99
N VAL A 75 7.17 -4.58 -13.69
CA VAL A 75 6.25 -3.60 -13.06
C VAL A 75 5.25 -4.30 -12.14
N ASN A 76 4.73 -5.48 -12.52
CA ASN A 76 3.81 -6.23 -11.68
C ASN A 76 4.48 -6.77 -10.41
N ILE A 77 5.72 -7.26 -10.50
CA ILE A 77 6.52 -7.68 -9.34
C ILE A 77 6.75 -6.48 -8.40
N ALA A 78 7.16 -5.33 -8.94
CA ALA A 78 7.35 -4.11 -8.17
C ALA A 78 6.05 -3.70 -7.47
N ARG A 79 4.93 -3.69 -8.18
CA ARG A 79 3.61 -3.34 -7.65
C ARG A 79 3.23 -4.18 -6.44
N TRP A 80 3.40 -5.50 -6.50
CA TRP A 80 3.05 -6.37 -5.38
C TRP A 80 3.94 -6.13 -4.17
N ASN A 81 5.25 -6.04 -4.35
CA ASN A 81 6.17 -5.81 -3.23
C ASN A 81 5.95 -4.44 -2.55
N ILE A 82 5.70 -3.39 -3.31
CA ILE A 82 5.39 -2.06 -2.77
C ILE A 82 4.04 -2.06 -2.06
N PHE A 83 3.02 -2.69 -2.66
CA PHE A 83 1.69 -2.80 -2.05
C PHE A 83 1.73 -3.53 -0.71
N LEU A 84 2.42 -4.66 -0.64
CA LEU A 84 2.53 -5.46 0.59
C LEU A 84 3.28 -4.71 1.70
N ALA A 85 4.33 -3.97 1.35
CA ALA A 85 5.02 -3.07 2.30
C ALA A 85 4.08 -1.94 2.77
N SER A 86 3.32 -1.36 1.86
CA SER A 86 2.35 -0.29 2.13
C SER A 86 1.21 -0.74 3.05
N VAL A 87 0.68 -1.95 2.83
CA VAL A 87 -0.34 -2.55 3.71
C VAL A 87 0.21 -2.75 5.11
N GLN A 88 1.42 -3.31 5.25
CA GLN A 88 2.05 -3.53 6.55
C GLN A 88 2.25 -2.21 7.31
N ASP A 89 2.78 -1.19 6.64
CA ASP A 89 3.06 0.11 7.25
C ASP A 89 1.76 0.80 7.70
N LEU A 90 0.74 0.85 6.83
CA LEU A 90 -0.53 1.50 7.15
C LEU A 90 -1.29 0.73 8.24
N LEU A 91 -1.19 -0.61 8.27
CA LEU A 91 -1.79 -1.44 9.31
C LEU A 91 -1.14 -1.15 10.68
N LEU A 92 0.19 -1.14 10.74
CA LEU A 92 0.90 -0.82 11.99
C LEU A 92 0.61 0.60 12.48
N PHE A 93 0.58 1.59 11.57
CA PHE A 93 0.18 2.95 11.89
C PHE A 93 -1.24 3.01 12.46
N ALA A 94 -2.22 2.43 11.75
CA ALA A 94 -3.63 2.49 12.13
C ALA A 94 -3.88 1.83 13.50
N PHE A 95 -3.30 0.65 13.72
CA PHE A 95 -3.46 -0.08 14.97
C PHE A 95 -2.75 0.61 16.13
N SER A 96 -1.54 1.13 15.92
CA SER A 96 -0.83 1.95 16.91
C SER A 96 -1.63 3.21 17.27
N TYR A 97 -2.21 3.88 16.28
CA TYR A 97 -3.05 5.07 16.51
C TYR A 97 -4.32 4.73 17.32
N ILE A 98 -5.05 3.68 16.93
CA ILE A 98 -6.29 3.24 17.62
C ILE A 98 -5.97 2.83 19.06
N TYR A 99 -4.91 2.06 19.27
CA TYR A 99 -4.45 1.64 20.60
C TYR A 99 -4.24 2.84 21.52
N ASN A 100 -3.56 3.88 21.03
CA ASN A 100 -3.20 5.04 21.86
C ASN A 100 -4.33 6.09 22.01
N LYS A 101 -5.26 6.16 21.05
CA LYS A 101 -6.28 7.23 21.01
C LYS A 101 -7.66 6.78 21.43
N GLN A 102 -7.96 5.50 21.30
CA GLN A 102 -9.25 4.94 21.68
C GLN A 102 -9.15 3.99 22.89
N ASP A 103 -7.98 3.88 23.51
CA ASP A 103 -7.69 2.97 24.65
C ASP A 103 -8.22 1.55 24.39
N ARG A 104 -7.98 1.07 23.16
CA ARG A 104 -8.51 -0.21 22.69
C ARG A 104 -7.39 -1.18 22.36
N ASN A 105 -7.40 -2.34 23.02
CA ASN A 105 -6.44 -3.39 22.72
C ASN A 105 -6.78 -4.13 21.41
N ILE A 106 -6.37 -3.51 20.29
CA ILE A 106 -6.54 -4.04 18.94
C ILE A 106 -5.32 -4.88 18.49
N ILE A 107 -4.22 -4.82 19.23
CA ILE A 107 -2.93 -5.40 18.85
C ILE A 107 -3.05 -6.91 18.58
N LEU A 108 -3.84 -7.62 19.36
CA LEU A 108 -4.05 -9.07 19.23
C LEU A 108 -4.63 -9.49 17.86
N HIS A 109 -5.32 -8.58 17.20
CA HIS A 109 -5.95 -8.85 15.89
C HIS A 109 -5.05 -8.48 14.69
N THR A 110 -3.85 -7.94 14.93
CA THR A 110 -3.00 -7.38 13.87
C THR A 110 -2.64 -8.42 12.81
N LYS A 111 -2.27 -9.64 13.24
CA LYS A 111 -1.87 -10.73 12.34
C LYS A 111 -3.05 -11.22 11.49
N THR A 112 -4.15 -11.57 12.12
CA THR A 112 -5.38 -12.01 11.44
C THR A 112 -5.93 -10.95 10.49
N PHE A 113 -5.74 -9.69 10.82
CA PHE A 113 -6.17 -8.59 9.97
C PHE A 113 -5.37 -8.52 8.67
N LEU A 114 -4.05 -8.71 8.73
CA LEU A 114 -3.24 -8.82 7.53
C LEU A 114 -3.61 -10.07 6.71
N GLU A 115 -3.77 -11.22 7.35
CA GLU A 115 -4.18 -12.47 6.69
C GLU A 115 -5.44 -12.25 5.85
N LYS A 116 -6.48 -11.67 6.42
CA LYS A 116 -7.73 -11.36 5.70
C LYS A 116 -7.50 -10.41 4.50
N ILE A 117 -6.64 -9.39 4.64
CA ILE A 117 -6.31 -8.49 3.50
C ILE A 117 -5.62 -9.26 2.39
N LEU A 118 -4.68 -10.14 2.72
CA LEU A 118 -3.91 -10.90 1.73
C LEU A 118 -4.77 -11.95 1.03
N GLU A 119 -5.66 -12.63 1.74
CA GLU A 119 -6.66 -13.55 1.17
C GLU A 119 -7.53 -12.86 0.12
N GLU A 120 -7.97 -11.64 0.40
CA GLU A 120 -8.75 -10.83 -0.55
C GLU A 120 -7.96 -10.46 -1.82
N GLN A 121 -6.62 -10.53 -1.80
CA GLN A 121 -5.76 -10.22 -2.95
C GLN A 121 -5.43 -11.45 -3.82
N GLN A 122 -5.61 -12.66 -3.34
CA GLN A 122 -5.32 -13.89 -4.11
C GLN A 122 -6.05 -13.95 -5.47
N PRO A 123 -7.35 -13.62 -5.56
CA PRO A 123 -8.06 -13.60 -6.85
C PRO A 123 -7.50 -12.58 -7.85
N TYR A 124 -6.71 -11.62 -7.39
CA TYR A 124 -6.07 -10.58 -8.21
C TYR A 124 -4.62 -10.90 -8.58
N GLY A 125 -4.16 -12.13 -8.27
CA GLY A 125 -2.86 -12.65 -8.67
C GLY A 125 -1.73 -12.42 -7.66
N LEU A 126 -2.06 -12.28 -6.37
CA LEU A 126 -1.04 -12.38 -5.31
C LEU A 126 -0.53 -13.81 -5.25
N ASP A 127 0.78 -13.96 -5.46
CA ASP A 127 1.46 -15.25 -5.40
C ASP A 127 1.49 -15.84 -3.97
N ILE A 128 1.32 -17.15 -3.84
CA ILE A 128 1.26 -17.84 -2.55
C ILE A 128 2.59 -17.75 -1.78
N GLU A 129 3.72 -17.87 -2.48
CA GLU A 129 5.04 -17.78 -1.83
C GLU A 129 5.28 -16.38 -1.30
N LEU A 130 4.92 -15.36 -2.11
CA LEU A 130 5.00 -13.96 -1.70
C LEU A 130 4.05 -13.65 -0.54
N ASN A 131 2.86 -14.24 -0.53
CA ASN A 131 1.92 -14.14 0.59
C ASN A 131 2.55 -14.68 1.90
N ASN A 132 3.04 -15.93 1.87
CA ASN A 132 3.63 -16.59 3.04
C ASN A 132 4.86 -15.82 3.58
N LYS A 133 5.73 -15.40 2.69
CA LYS A 133 6.88 -14.54 3.03
C LYS A 133 6.45 -13.25 3.70
N THR A 134 5.41 -12.61 3.18
CA THR A 134 4.87 -11.36 3.74
C THR A 134 4.34 -11.56 5.16
N LEU A 135 3.62 -12.65 5.42
CA LEU A 135 3.12 -12.99 6.75
C LEU A 135 4.25 -13.24 7.74
N GLU A 136 5.27 -13.98 7.34
CA GLU A 136 6.43 -14.24 8.19
C GLU A 136 7.18 -12.94 8.54
N GLU A 137 7.51 -12.11 7.55
CA GLU A 137 8.15 -10.81 7.77
C GLU A 137 7.31 -9.90 8.67
N PHE A 138 6.00 -9.88 8.48
CA PHE A 138 5.11 -9.07 9.28
C PHE A 138 5.04 -9.54 10.73
N ASN A 139 5.00 -10.85 10.97
CA ASN A 139 5.03 -11.41 12.31
C ASN A 139 6.28 -10.96 13.08
N GLN A 140 7.45 -11.01 12.42
CA GLN A 140 8.70 -10.52 13.02
C GLN A 140 8.69 -9.01 13.30
N ARG A 141 8.00 -8.22 12.45
CA ARG A 141 7.82 -6.77 12.68
C ARG A 141 6.93 -6.51 13.89
N VAL A 142 5.78 -7.18 13.97
CA VAL A 142 4.80 -7.01 15.06
C VAL A 142 5.43 -7.26 16.43
N GLU A 143 6.35 -8.22 16.54
CA GLU A 143 7.05 -8.53 17.78
C GLU A 143 8.02 -7.40 18.24
N LYS A 144 8.48 -6.58 17.31
CA LYS A 144 9.45 -5.49 17.57
C LYS A 144 8.80 -4.11 17.64
N VAL A 145 7.51 -4.00 17.33
CA VAL A 145 6.81 -2.70 17.26
C VAL A 145 6.66 -2.07 18.65
N ASN A 146 7.06 -0.83 18.75
CA ASN A 146 6.67 0.01 19.89
C ASN A 146 5.28 0.64 19.61
N TRP A 147 4.25 -0.01 20.09
CA TRP A 147 2.86 0.39 19.86
C TRP A 147 2.49 1.79 20.34
N HIS A 148 3.21 2.34 21.32
CA HIS A 148 3.01 3.70 21.79
C HIS A 148 3.61 4.76 20.87
N MET A 149 4.61 4.39 20.07
CA MET A 149 5.39 5.34 19.28
C MET A 149 5.27 5.11 17.76
N SER A 150 4.89 3.92 17.32
CA SER A 150 4.92 3.52 15.91
C SER A 150 4.12 4.43 14.98
N TYR A 151 3.01 5.01 15.45
CA TYR A 151 2.22 5.96 14.64
C TYR A 151 2.85 7.36 14.51
N LYS A 152 3.94 7.63 15.26
CA LYS A 152 4.63 8.94 15.27
C LYS A 152 6.00 8.88 14.60
N GLN A 153 6.67 7.72 14.65
CA GLN A 153 8.07 7.57 14.27
C GLN A 153 8.17 6.85 12.92
N LYS A 154 8.32 7.62 11.83
CA LYS A 154 8.52 7.13 10.46
C LYS A 154 7.68 5.89 10.10
N PRO A 155 6.34 5.95 10.25
CA PRO A 155 5.50 4.76 10.14
C PRO A 155 5.52 4.10 8.75
N PHE A 156 6.02 4.79 7.71
CA PHE A 156 5.97 4.35 6.31
C PHE A 156 7.36 4.11 5.68
N GLU A 157 8.39 3.88 6.49
CA GLU A 157 9.77 3.70 6.03
C GLU A 157 9.90 2.48 5.11
N LYS A 158 9.28 1.34 5.45
CA LYS A 158 9.38 0.11 4.65
C LYS A 158 8.76 0.27 3.26
N SER A 159 7.64 0.96 3.14
CA SER A 159 7.01 1.20 1.83
C SER A 159 7.81 2.14 0.95
N CYS A 160 8.46 3.15 1.54
CA CYS A 160 9.39 4.04 0.81
C CYS A 160 10.62 3.28 0.30
N GLU A 161 11.21 2.42 1.13
CA GLU A 161 12.32 1.54 0.74
C GLU A 161 11.91 0.55 -0.35
N ALA A 162 10.71 -0.03 -0.24
CA ALA A 162 10.17 -0.94 -1.24
C ALA A 162 9.97 -0.25 -2.60
N LEU A 163 9.50 1.00 -2.62
CA LEU A 163 9.35 1.78 -3.86
C LEU A 163 10.69 1.94 -4.58
N LEU A 164 11.76 2.26 -3.88
CA LEU A 164 13.09 2.38 -4.47
C LEU A 164 13.64 1.02 -4.91
N SER A 165 13.59 0.03 -4.02
CA SER A 165 14.22 -1.27 -4.27
C SER A 165 13.57 -2.01 -5.44
N TRP A 166 12.25 -2.01 -5.52
CA TRP A 166 11.50 -2.81 -6.49
C TRP A 166 11.18 -2.09 -7.80
N SER A 167 11.25 -0.76 -7.87
CA SER A 167 11.00 -0.04 -9.14
C SER A 167 11.95 -0.55 -10.23
N PRO A 168 11.46 -0.92 -11.43
CA PRO A 168 12.29 -1.42 -12.53
C PRO A 168 13.03 -0.27 -13.23
N ILE A 169 13.90 0.39 -12.48
CA ILE A 169 14.78 1.50 -12.88
C ILE A 169 16.21 1.10 -12.54
N ALA A 170 17.17 1.51 -13.35
CA ALA A 170 18.59 1.27 -13.09
C ALA A 170 19.04 1.88 -11.74
N ASP A 171 19.86 1.15 -10.98
CA ASP A 171 20.21 1.55 -9.61
C ASP A 171 20.89 2.92 -9.53
N GLN A 172 21.75 3.24 -10.51
CA GLN A 172 22.38 4.56 -10.58
C GLN A 172 21.35 5.73 -10.67
N LEU A 173 20.21 5.48 -11.32
CA LEU A 173 19.13 6.45 -11.42
C LEU A 173 18.31 6.50 -10.13
N LYS A 174 18.11 5.36 -9.47
CA LYS A 174 17.44 5.31 -8.16
C LYS A 174 18.20 6.10 -7.11
N ASP A 175 19.54 6.02 -7.10
CA ASP A 175 20.38 6.79 -6.17
C ASP A 175 20.23 8.28 -6.37
N LEU A 176 20.18 8.73 -7.62
CA LEU A 176 19.96 10.15 -7.97
C LEU A 176 18.56 10.64 -7.59
N ASP A 177 17.56 9.75 -7.64
CA ASP A 177 16.15 10.10 -7.43
C ASP A 177 15.66 9.86 -6.01
N LYS A 178 16.46 9.22 -5.18
CA LYS A 178 16.08 8.70 -3.87
C LYS A 178 15.27 9.71 -3.05
N GLU A 179 15.79 10.91 -2.92
CA GLU A 179 15.18 11.96 -2.11
C GLU A 179 13.82 12.41 -2.67
N ILE A 180 13.75 12.64 -3.99
CA ILE A 180 12.52 13.07 -4.67
C ILE A 180 11.44 11.99 -4.59
N VAL A 181 11.84 10.73 -4.80
CA VAL A 181 10.91 9.58 -4.79
C VAL A 181 10.36 9.33 -3.39
N ILE A 182 11.20 9.35 -2.37
CA ILE A 182 10.78 9.21 -0.97
C ILE A 182 9.84 10.36 -0.59
N ASN A 183 10.21 11.61 -0.85
CA ASN A 183 9.38 12.77 -0.55
C ASN A 183 8.01 12.71 -1.25
N SER A 184 7.97 12.24 -2.50
CA SER A 184 6.71 12.05 -3.23
C SER A 184 5.78 11.04 -2.54
N MET A 185 6.33 9.93 -2.04
CA MET A 185 5.56 8.92 -1.30
C MET A 185 5.14 9.41 0.08
N ASP A 186 6.01 10.09 0.78
CA ASP A 186 5.74 10.69 2.10
C ASP A 186 4.58 11.68 2.05
N ILE A 187 4.50 12.51 1.02
CA ILE A 187 3.38 13.44 0.81
C ILE A 187 2.05 12.66 0.70
N GLN A 188 2.03 11.54 -0.03
CA GLN A 188 0.82 10.72 -0.12
C GLN A 188 0.45 10.10 1.23
N TRP A 189 1.43 9.63 1.98
CA TRP A 189 1.19 9.08 3.32
C TRP A 189 0.68 10.13 4.31
N GLN A 190 1.21 11.34 4.28
CA GLN A 190 0.70 12.45 5.12
C GLN A 190 -0.77 12.72 4.84
N ASN A 191 -1.18 12.77 3.57
CA ASN A 191 -2.58 12.94 3.20
C ASN A 191 -3.45 11.79 3.72
N ILE A 192 -2.97 10.55 3.61
CA ILE A 192 -3.69 9.36 4.10
C ILE A 192 -3.80 9.35 5.63
N MET A 193 -2.77 9.78 6.34
CA MET A 193 -2.85 9.93 7.81
C MET A 193 -3.92 10.95 8.22
N ILE A 194 -3.99 12.08 7.52
CA ILE A 194 -5.02 13.11 7.75
C ILE A 194 -6.41 12.53 7.47
N ASP A 195 -6.59 11.85 6.34
CA ASP A 195 -7.85 11.18 5.99
C ASP A 195 -8.25 10.15 7.05
N PHE A 196 -7.30 9.32 7.48
CA PHE A 196 -7.54 8.30 8.50
C PHE A 196 -8.08 8.91 9.80
N VAL A 197 -7.39 9.93 10.32
CA VAL A 197 -7.79 10.60 11.56
C VAL A 197 -9.17 11.26 11.43
N LYS A 198 -9.46 11.87 10.28
CA LYS A 198 -10.74 12.53 9.99
C LYS A 198 -11.90 11.53 9.88
N LEU A 199 -11.66 10.36 9.30
CA LEU A 199 -12.68 9.36 8.98
C LEU A 199 -12.92 8.37 10.10
N LEU A 200 -11.93 8.16 10.98
CA LEU A 200 -12.01 7.20 12.07
C LEU A 200 -13.08 7.62 13.09
N GLN A 201 -14.03 6.74 13.35
CA GLN A 201 -15.01 6.84 14.42
C GLN A 201 -14.68 5.81 15.52
N PRO A 202 -15.29 5.92 16.72
CA PRO A 202 -15.20 4.82 17.68
C PRO A 202 -15.64 3.50 17.01
N LEU A 203 -14.75 2.53 17.01
CA LEU A 203 -15.03 1.25 16.32
C LEU A 203 -16.07 0.44 17.10
N ASN A 204 -17.14 0.01 16.43
CA ASN A 204 -18.16 -0.86 17.03
C ASN A 204 -17.60 -2.26 17.29
N ASN A 205 -18.05 -2.91 18.38
CA ASN A 205 -17.49 -4.13 18.95
C ASN A 205 -18.01 -5.43 18.30
N HIS A 206 -17.98 -5.59 17.03
CA HIS A 206 -18.18 -6.92 16.44
C HIS A 206 -16.90 -7.29 15.66
N VAL A 207 -16.00 -7.99 16.37
CA VAL A 207 -14.99 -8.84 15.72
C VAL A 207 -15.67 -10.19 15.58
N GLU A 208 -16.20 -10.50 14.40
CA GLU A 208 -16.55 -11.86 14.02
C GLU A 208 -15.32 -12.63 13.59
#